data_44c3f0bd297aefa05acc030907ee3b2d
#
_entry.id   44c3f0bd297aefa05acc030907ee3b2d
#
_cell.length_a   1.000
_cell.length_b   1.000
_cell.length_c   1.000
_cell.angle_alpha   90.00
_cell.angle_beta   90.00
_cell.angle_gamma   90.00
#
_symmetry.space_group_name_H-M   'P 1'
#
loop_
_entity.id
_entity.type
_entity.pdbx_description
1 polymer ?
#
loop_
_entity_poly.entity_id
_entity_poly.type
_entity_poly.pdbx_seq_one_letter_code
_entity_poly.pdbx_strand_id
1 'polypeptide(L)'
;DNLCSEHSMEHPLSAYHHEIAHGAGLIMISRAYFTHMAQNCPELKDRFVNMARALGKEDASEAMDFVAALVELQKACGVDDLKMSDYGVTPDEFPKFAANARSTMGILFKMDRIQLSDEDLVKIYTESYK
;
A
#
# COMPACT_ATOMS: atom_id res chain seq x y z
N ASP A 1 -4.73 8.17 -17.22
CA ASP A 1 -4.13 7.17 -16.32
C ASP A 1 -4.38 7.61 -14.90
N ASN A 2 -5.17 6.84 -14.17
CA ASN A 2 -5.57 7.19 -12.82
C ASN A 2 -4.75 6.34 -11.82
N LEU A 3 -4.14 7.04 -10.85
CA LEU A 3 -3.54 6.42 -9.68
C LEU A 3 -4.65 5.94 -8.73
N CYS A 4 -4.34 5.03 -7.83
CA CYS A 4 -5.26 4.56 -6.79
C CYS A 4 -4.94 5.22 -5.43
N SER A 5 -5.74 4.92 -4.43
CA SER A 5 -5.62 5.50 -3.09
C SER A 5 -4.29 5.19 -2.37
N GLU A 6 -3.52 4.22 -2.84
CA GLU A 6 -2.16 3.99 -2.32
C GLU A 6 -1.32 5.27 -2.38
N HIS A 7 -1.38 5.99 -3.51
CA HIS A 7 -0.71 7.29 -3.65
C HIS A 7 -1.25 8.33 -2.68
N SER A 8 -2.57 8.35 -2.46
CA SER A 8 -3.18 9.25 -1.46
C SER A 8 -2.69 8.94 -0.05
N MET A 9 -2.50 7.68 0.27
CA MET A 9 -2.01 7.23 1.58
C MET A 9 -0.51 7.50 1.77
N GLU A 10 0.28 7.44 0.70
CA GLU A 10 1.71 7.76 0.78
C GLU A 10 1.94 9.27 0.98
N HIS A 11 1.11 10.10 0.39
CA HIS A 11 1.29 11.55 0.38
C HIS A 11 1.54 12.16 1.77
N PRO A 12 0.79 11.84 2.83
CA PRO A 12 1.08 12.35 4.17
C PRO A 12 2.41 11.84 4.76
N LEU A 13 2.86 10.64 4.40
CA LEU A 13 4.18 10.15 4.85
C LEU A 13 5.27 11.11 4.41
N SER A 14 5.33 11.43 3.12
CA SER A 14 6.32 12.38 2.58
C SER A 14 6.06 13.83 3.01
N ALA A 15 4.79 14.20 3.22
CA ALA A 15 4.44 15.56 3.62
C ALA A 15 4.85 15.90 5.06
N TYR A 16 4.71 14.96 5.99
CA TYR A 16 5.06 15.15 7.39
C TYR A 16 6.49 14.68 7.73
N HIS A 17 7.05 13.79 6.91
CA HIS A 17 8.41 13.26 7.05
C HIS A 17 9.17 13.42 5.72
N HIS A 18 9.77 14.57 5.52
CA HIS A 18 10.34 14.98 4.23
C HIS A 18 11.53 14.12 3.76
N GLU A 19 12.17 13.37 4.66
CA GLU A 19 13.24 12.45 4.29
C GLU A 19 12.71 11.20 3.58
N ILE A 20 11.42 10.89 3.69
CA ILE A 20 10.81 9.76 2.98
C ILE A 20 10.63 10.15 1.51
N ALA A 21 11.43 9.55 0.64
CA ALA A 21 11.19 9.65 -0.78
C ALA A 21 9.85 8.98 -1.15
N HIS A 22 9.11 9.55 -2.10
CA HIS A 22 7.78 9.06 -2.50
C HIS A 22 7.76 7.56 -2.82
N GLY A 23 8.72 7.08 -3.61
CA GLY A 23 8.83 5.66 -3.94
C GLY A 23 9.08 4.78 -2.72
N ALA A 24 9.89 5.24 -1.76
CA ALA A 24 10.12 4.51 -0.52
C ALA A 24 8.85 4.43 0.33
N GLY A 25 8.09 5.52 0.43
CA GLY A 25 6.81 5.54 1.12
C GLY A 25 5.80 4.56 0.52
N LEU A 26 5.69 4.52 -0.81
CA LEU A 26 4.85 3.53 -1.51
C LEU A 26 5.28 2.10 -1.17
N ILE A 27 6.58 1.80 -1.20
CA ILE A 27 7.10 0.46 -0.85
C ILE A 27 6.71 0.08 0.58
N MET A 28 6.83 1.01 1.53
CA MET A 28 6.51 0.75 2.95
C MET A 28 5.06 0.34 3.17
N ILE A 29 4.11 0.89 2.41
CA ILE A 29 2.68 0.61 2.58
C ILE A 29 2.14 -0.46 1.61
N SER A 30 2.86 -0.77 0.53
CA SER A 30 2.37 -1.64 -0.56
C SER A 30 1.89 -3.00 -0.08
N ARG A 31 2.67 -3.68 0.75
CA ARG A 31 2.32 -5.03 1.22
C ARG A 31 0.98 -5.04 1.95
N ALA A 32 0.79 -4.15 2.90
CA ALA A 32 -0.45 -4.07 3.67
C ALA A 32 -1.61 -3.57 2.81
N TYR A 33 -1.37 -2.59 1.94
CA TYR A 33 -2.37 -2.06 1.02
C TYR A 33 -2.92 -3.14 0.08
N PHE A 34 -2.03 -3.84 -0.62
CA PHE A 34 -2.45 -4.89 -1.56
C PHE A 34 -2.99 -6.14 -0.86
N THR A 35 -2.53 -6.44 0.37
CA THR A 35 -3.14 -7.47 1.21
C THR A 35 -4.60 -7.12 1.50
N HIS A 36 -4.87 -5.89 1.91
CA HIS A 36 -6.23 -5.43 2.17
C HIS A 36 -7.11 -5.55 0.92
N MET A 37 -6.61 -5.12 -0.23
CA MET A 37 -7.34 -5.23 -1.50
C MET A 37 -7.58 -6.68 -1.91
N ALA A 38 -6.58 -7.55 -1.77
CA ALA A 38 -6.70 -8.98 -2.09
C ALA A 38 -7.75 -9.68 -1.24
N GLN A 39 -7.84 -9.33 0.04
CA GLN A 39 -8.75 -9.96 1.00
C GLN A 39 -10.17 -9.41 0.95
N ASN A 40 -10.36 -8.17 0.52
CA ASN A 40 -11.65 -7.48 0.61
C ASN A 40 -12.28 -7.14 -0.75
N CYS A 41 -11.59 -7.38 -1.85
CA CYS A 41 -12.10 -7.11 -3.19
C CYS A 41 -11.99 -8.34 -4.10
N PRO A 42 -12.99 -9.24 -4.05
CA PRO A 42 -12.98 -10.46 -4.89
C PRO A 42 -12.90 -10.17 -6.39
N GLU A 43 -13.38 -9.03 -6.84
CA GLU A 43 -13.34 -8.62 -8.24
C GLU A 43 -11.92 -8.45 -8.79
N LEU A 44 -10.94 -8.22 -7.90
CA LEU A 44 -9.53 -8.05 -8.28
C LEU A 44 -8.77 -9.37 -8.39
N LYS A 45 -9.37 -10.50 -8.03
CA LYS A 45 -8.67 -11.79 -7.99
C LYS A 45 -7.95 -12.09 -9.30
N ASP A 46 -8.66 -12.04 -10.43
CA ASP A 46 -8.06 -12.39 -11.73
C ASP A 46 -6.93 -11.46 -12.13
N ARG A 47 -7.07 -10.17 -11.84
CA ARG A 47 -6.01 -9.19 -12.08
C ARG A 47 -4.78 -9.47 -11.23
N PHE A 48 -4.97 -9.74 -9.94
CA PHE A 48 -3.87 -10.03 -9.03
C PHE A 48 -3.17 -11.35 -9.40
N VAL A 49 -3.92 -12.37 -9.79
CA VAL A 49 -3.33 -13.62 -10.30
C VAL A 49 -2.47 -13.36 -11.55
N ASN A 50 -2.98 -12.57 -12.49
CA ASN A 50 -2.22 -12.21 -13.68
C ASN A 50 -0.96 -11.39 -13.36
N MET A 51 -1.04 -10.48 -12.39
CA MET A 51 0.11 -9.71 -11.93
C MET A 51 1.15 -10.60 -11.25
N ALA A 52 0.72 -11.57 -10.44
CA ALA A 52 1.60 -12.55 -9.82
C ALA A 52 2.35 -13.39 -10.87
N ARG A 53 1.64 -13.83 -11.91
CA ARG A 53 2.23 -14.58 -13.02
C ARG A 53 3.25 -13.73 -13.79
N ALA A 54 2.93 -12.46 -14.04
CA ALA A 54 3.85 -11.52 -14.68
C ALA A 54 5.13 -11.29 -13.86
N LEU A 55 5.06 -11.43 -12.54
CA LEU A 55 6.21 -11.35 -11.63
C LEU A 55 6.93 -12.70 -11.44
N GLY A 56 6.57 -13.74 -12.20
CA GLY A 56 7.26 -15.01 -12.21
C GLY A 56 6.58 -16.15 -11.44
N LYS A 57 5.43 -15.92 -10.82
CA LYS A 57 4.64 -16.99 -10.18
C LYS A 57 3.66 -17.60 -11.19
N GLU A 58 4.19 -18.43 -12.09
CA GLU A 58 3.41 -19.03 -13.19
C GLU A 58 2.22 -19.87 -12.71
N ASP A 59 2.34 -20.48 -11.55
CA ASP A 59 1.32 -21.32 -10.89
C ASP A 59 0.34 -20.55 -10.00
N ALA A 60 0.40 -19.21 -10.02
CA ALA A 60 -0.48 -18.39 -9.19
C ALA A 60 -1.95 -18.68 -9.47
N SER A 61 -2.74 -18.81 -8.40
CA SER A 61 -4.17 -19.12 -8.43
C SER A 61 -5.00 -18.25 -7.48
N GLU A 62 -4.36 -17.55 -6.55
CA GLU A 62 -5.00 -16.72 -5.54
C GLU A 62 -4.50 -15.28 -5.60
N ALA A 63 -5.35 -14.33 -5.18
CA ALA A 63 -4.98 -12.92 -5.15
C ALA A 63 -3.75 -12.65 -4.27
N MET A 64 -3.61 -13.36 -3.15
CA MET A 64 -2.46 -13.23 -2.25
C MET A 64 -1.13 -13.67 -2.87
N ASP A 65 -1.15 -14.44 -3.95
CA ASP A 65 0.06 -14.79 -4.69
C ASP A 65 0.76 -13.55 -5.26
N PHE A 66 -0.03 -12.54 -5.63
CA PHE A 66 0.55 -11.25 -6.04
C PHE A 66 1.30 -10.56 -4.90
N VAL A 67 0.72 -10.56 -3.70
CA VAL A 67 1.38 -9.96 -2.52
C VAL A 67 2.69 -10.70 -2.21
N ALA A 68 2.68 -12.03 -2.29
CA ALA A 68 3.89 -12.83 -2.12
C ALA A 68 4.95 -12.50 -3.18
N ALA A 69 4.54 -12.38 -4.44
CA ALA A 69 5.44 -12.00 -5.53
C ALA A 69 6.02 -10.59 -5.35
N LEU A 70 5.19 -9.64 -4.89
CA LEU A 70 5.63 -8.28 -4.59
C LEU A 70 6.67 -8.25 -3.47
N VAL A 71 6.46 -9.00 -2.40
CA VAL A 71 7.43 -9.11 -1.28
C VAL A 71 8.75 -9.71 -1.76
N GLU A 72 8.71 -10.74 -2.60
CA GLU A 72 9.92 -11.33 -3.19
C GLU A 72 10.68 -10.32 -4.07
N LEU A 73 9.94 -9.52 -4.86
CA LEU A 73 10.53 -8.46 -5.66
C LEU A 73 11.20 -7.40 -4.79
N GLN A 74 10.55 -6.97 -3.71
CA GLN A 74 11.12 -6.02 -2.76
C GLN A 74 12.41 -6.54 -2.12
N LYS A 75 12.45 -7.83 -1.76
CA LYS A 75 13.66 -8.49 -1.26
C LYS A 75 14.77 -8.51 -2.30
N ALA A 76 14.44 -8.87 -3.53
CA ALA A 76 15.41 -8.90 -4.63
C ALA A 76 16.00 -7.52 -4.92
N CYS A 77 15.20 -6.44 -4.72
CA CYS A 77 15.65 -5.06 -4.88
C CYS A 77 16.35 -4.49 -3.63
N GLY A 78 16.37 -5.23 -2.52
CA GLY A 78 16.99 -4.78 -1.27
C GLY A 78 16.23 -3.65 -0.56
N VAL A 79 14.91 -3.58 -0.72
CA VAL A 79 14.06 -2.52 -0.15
C VAL A 79 13.00 -3.04 0.82
N ASP A 80 13.04 -4.33 1.13
CA ASP A 80 12.12 -4.96 2.08
C ASP A 80 12.37 -4.59 3.54
N ASP A 81 13.52 -4.00 3.83
CA ASP A 81 13.95 -3.54 5.15
C ASP A 81 13.63 -2.06 5.44
N LEU A 82 12.99 -1.37 4.50
CA LEU A 82 12.53 0.01 4.73
C LEU A 82 11.52 0.05 5.88
N LYS A 83 11.75 0.93 6.85
CA LYS A 83 10.95 1.05 8.07
C LYS A 83 10.51 2.48 8.30
N MET A 84 9.23 2.66 8.60
CA MET A 84 8.70 3.96 8.98
C MET A 84 9.39 4.53 10.23
N SER A 85 9.72 3.68 11.20
CA SER A 85 10.38 4.08 12.44
C SER A 85 11.76 4.70 12.23
N ASP A 86 12.48 4.29 11.19
CA ASP A 86 13.80 4.86 10.86
C ASP A 86 13.69 6.31 10.38
N TYR A 87 12.51 6.75 9.99
CA TYR A 87 12.22 8.12 9.55
C TYR A 87 11.45 8.93 10.60
N GLY A 88 11.33 8.40 11.83
CA GLY A 88 10.66 9.10 12.92
C GLY A 88 9.14 9.07 12.87
N VAL A 89 8.54 8.27 12.00
CA VAL A 89 7.09 8.05 11.96
C VAL A 89 6.67 7.27 13.21
N THR A 90 5.57 7.68 13.82
CA THR A 90 5.01 7.02 15.00
C THR A 90 3.55 6.64 14.77
N PRO A 91 3.04 5.55 15.38
CA PRO A 91 1.66 5.08 15.15
C PRO A 91 0.56 6.06 15.51
N ASP A 92 0.81 6.98 16.44
CA ASP A 92 -0.15 8.02 16.83
C ASP A 92 -0.42 9.04 15.71
N GLU A 93 0.42 9.08 14.69
CA GLU A 93 0.22 9.94 13.51
C GLU A 93 -0.78 9.36 12.50
N PHE A 94 -1.11 8.08 12.55
CA PHE A 94 -1.90 7.42 11.51
C PHE A 94 -3.30 8.01 11.31
N PRO A 95 -4.07 8.39 12.35
CA PRO A 95 -5.33 9.09 12.15
C PRO A 95 -5.16 10.42 11.40
N LYS A 96 -4.08 11.15 11.69
CA LYS A 96 -3.72 12.39 10.99
C LYS A 96 -3.40 12.12 9.52
N PHE A 97 -2.66 11.05 9.23
CA PHE A 97 -2.34 10.66 7.85
C PHE A 97 -3.60 10.28 7.08
N ALA A 98 -4.51 9.52 7.67
CA ALA A 98 -5.77 9.15 7.04
C ALA A 98 -6.60 10.40 6.68
N ALA A 99 -6.74 11.35 7.60
CA ALA A 99 -7.45 12.60 7.37
C ALA A 99 -6.77 13.44 6.26
N ASN A 100 -5.46 13.54 6.27
CA ASN A 100 -4.70 14.26 5.24
C ASN A 100 -4.86 13.63 3.86
N ALA A 101 -4.75 12.30 3.76
CA ALA A 101 -4.93 11.58 2.50
C ALA A 101 -6.29 11.90 1.85
N ARG A 102 -7.36 11.92 2.64
CA ARG A 102 -8.70 12.25 2.14
C ARG A 102 -8.86 13.71 1.77
N SER A 103 -8.30 14.62 2.54
CA SER A 103 -8.47 16.06 2.29
C SER A 103 -7.67 16.55 1.10
N THR A 104 -6.49 16.00 0.87
CA THR A 104 -5.57 16.46 -0.19
C THR A 104 -5.71 15.70 -1.50
N MET A 105 -5.97 14.39 -1.44
CA MET A 105 -6.04 13.53 -2.61
C MET A 105 -7.25 12.58 -2.58
N GLY A 106 -8.37 13.05 -2.04
CA GLY A 106 -9.59 12.26 -1.88
C GLY A 106 -10.19 11.71 -3.17
N ILE A 107 -9.90 12.33 -4.30
CA ILE A 107 -10.42 11.88 -5.59
C ILE A 107 -9.89 10.49 -5.97
N LEU A 108 -8.67 10.13 -5.59
CA LEU A 108 -8.09 8.84 -5.93
C LEU A 108 -8.79 7.68 -5.23
N PHE A 109 -9.39 7.92 -4.05
CA PHE A 109 -10.19 6.90 -3.37
C PHE A 109 -11.43 6.48 -4.18
N LYS A 110 -11.92 7.38 -5.04
CA LYS A 110 -13.06 7.08 -5.94
C LYS A 110 -12.66 6.17 -7.10
N MET A 111 -11.37 6.05 -7.38
CA MET A 111 -10.84 5.17 -8.42
C MET A 111 -10.67 3.74 -7.93
N ASP A 112 -10.68 3.51 -6.63
CA ASP A 112 -10.56 2.17 -6.05
C ASP A 112 -11.80 1.32 -6.38
N ARG A 113 -11.57 0.03 -6.53
CA ARG A 113 -12.65 -0.95 -6.75
C ARG A 113 -13.53 -1.13 -5.52
N ILE A 114 -13.01 -0.86 -4.34
CA ILE A 114 -13.76 -0.82 -3.08
C ILE A 114 -13.48 0.50 -2.38
N GLN A 115 -14.46 0.99 -1.63
CA GLN A 115 -14.29 2.21 -0.85
C GLN A 115 -13.62 1.86 0.49
N LEU A 116 -12.50 2.53 0.78
CA LEU A 116 -11.78 2.40 2.04
C LEU A 116 -12.36 3.35 3.07
N SER A 117 -12.67 2.85 4.27
CA SER A 117 -13.03 3.68 5.42
C SER A 117 -11.79 4.30 6.07
N ASP A 118 -11.96 5.26 6.98
CA ASP A 118 -10.84 5.82 7.74
C ASP A 118 -10.19 4.76 8.63
N GLU A 119 -10.99 3.84 9.17
CA GLU A 119 -10.52 2.70 9.94
C GLU A 119 -9.65 1.77 9.09
N ASP A 120 -10.04 1.53 7.84
CA ASP A 120 -9.25 0.74 6.89
C ASP A 120 -7.88 1.40 6.63
N LEU A 121 -7.85 2.72 6.46
CA LEU A 121 -6.60 3.46 6.25
C LEU A 121 -5.67 3.34 7.47
N VAL A 122 -6.20 3.55 8.66
CA VAL A 122 -5.43 3.41 9.91
C VAL A 122 -4.93 1.98 10.07
N LYS A 123 -5.76 0.97 9.74
CA LYS A 123 -5.36 -0.43 9.77
C LYS A 123 -4.21 -0.72 8.82
N ILE A 124 -4.28 -0.23 7.58
CA ILE A 124 -3.22 -0.43 6.59
C ILE A 124 -1.91 0.21 7.06
N TYR A 125 -1.94 1.43 7.58
CA TYR A 125 -0.75 2.06 8.17
C TYR A 125 -0.19 1.24 9.34
N THR A 126 -1.06 0.76 10.23
CA THR A 126 -0.65 -0.04 11.39
C THR A 126 0.02 -1.34 10.96
N GLU A 127 -0.53 -2.04 9.98
CA GLU A 127 0.04 -3.28 9.43
C GLU A 127 1.32 -3.03 8.61
N SER A 128 1.52 -1.81 8.14
CA SER A 128 2.75 -1.39 7.43
C SER A 128 3.88 -0.98 8.37
N TYR A 129 3.56 -0.68 9.62
CA TYR A 129 4.53 -0.12 10.57
C TYR A 129 5.60 -1.14 10.98
N LYS A 130 6.82 -0.70 10.90
CA LYS A 130 8.00 -1.39 11.41
C LYS A 130 8.93 -0.39 12.09
#